data_8001d7f692f501c180192143382ae8e2
#
_entry.id   8001d7f692f501c180192143382ae8e2
#
_cell.length_a   1.000
_cell.length_b   1.000
_cell.length_c   1.000
_cell.angle_alpha   90.00
_cell.angle_beta   90.00
_cell.angle_gamma   90.00
#
_symmetry.space_group_name_H-M   'P 1'
#
loop_
_entity.id
_entity.type
_entity.pdbx_description
1 polymer ?
#
loop_
_entity_poly.entity_id
_entity_poly.type
_entity_poly.pdbx_seq_one_letter_code
_entity_poly.pdbx_strand_id
1 'polypeptide(L)'
;MFKTFAALALGSLAALATPAVADETWFDDYDEAAAFAKEQGKDLLVDFTGSDWCGWCIRLHDEVFQHDVWMEGAQKDYVLVALDFPRDEEIKAKVPNPERNKALQAKYGVRGFPTILLMTADGEVFGRTGYQAGGPEKYLEHMAELRAGRQQLMAAKAIADDFAAAEDDVTRWKLWLAAIEIYEEATAGAPFLPSLDAPVRFALTADADNAKGSKARTVLALLKSGLATEDDLAMAGDLDPKNELGMMDFVAEAKFSVVNSDETARAALAELDRVHALGFKDQELAFRLNFQAARWCAGPLADDEAKVKYATRAKEIGSEDDQAMKMLDAFIG
;
A
#
# COMPACT_ATOMS: atom_id res chain seq x y z
N MET A 1 -64.93 -28.80 -48.35
CA MET A 1 -65.03 -27.55 -47.60
C MET A 1 -64.08 -27.63 -46.41
N PHE A 2 -62.87 -27.22 -46.57
CA PHE A 2 -61.91 -27.07 -45.43
C PHE A 2 -61.44 -25.64 -45.37
N LYS A 3 -61.79 -24.95 -44.28
CA LYS A 3 -61.35 -23.59 -43.98
C LYS A 3 -60.02 -23.65 -43.23
N THR A 4 -58.95 -23.14 -43.82
CA THR A 4 -57.65 -22.94 -43.23
C THR A 4 -57.64 -21.63 -42.42
N PHE A 5 -57.41 -21.75 -41.12
CA PHE A 5 -57.11 -20.56 -40.24
C PHE A 5 -55.64 -20.28 -40.27
N ALA A 6 -55.24 -19.12 -40.77
CA ALA A 6 -53.91 -18.59 -40.65
C ALA A 6 -53.78 -17.87 -39.29
N ALA A 7 -52.93 -18.36 -38.43
CA ALA A 7 -52.56 -17.69 -37.18
C ALA A 7 -51.42 -16.69 -37.47
N LEU A 8 -51.67 -15.40 -37.29
CA LEU A 8 -50.66 -14.35 -37.26
C LEU A 8 -49.96 -14.41 -35.91
N ALA A 9 -48.67 -14.80 -35.91
CA ALA A 9 -47.81 -14.62 -34.76
C ALA A 9 -47.25 -13.19 -34.75
N LEU A 10 -47.72 -12.34 -33.81
CA LEU A 10 -47.08 -11.09 -33.49
C LEU A 10 -45.80 -11.39 -32.72
N GLY A 11 -44.67 -11.26 -33.38
CA GLY A 11 -43.35 -11.26 -32.71
C GLY A 11 -43.17 -9.93 -31.98
N SER A 12 -43.17 -9.97 -30.65
CA SER A 12 -42.76 -8.84 -29.82
C SER A 12 -41.24 -8.67 -29.95
N LEU A 13 -40.81 -7.65 -30.66
CA LEU A 13 -39.42 -7.19 -30.71
C LEU A 13 -39.15 -6.53 -29.37
N ALA A 14 -38.57 -7.28 -28.44
CA ALA A 14 -37.98 -6.64 -27.23
C ALA A 14 -36.78 -5.80 -27.68
N ALA A 15 -36.97 -4.51 -27.69
CA ALA A 15 -35.87 -3.57 -27.85
C ALA A 15 -34.94 -3.76 -26.65
N LEU A 16 -33.78 -4.37 -26.90
CA LEU A 16 -32.66 -4.31 -25.96
C LEU A 16 -32.26 -2.84 -25.88
N ALA A 17 -32.68 -2.17 -24.80
CA ALA A 17 -32.17 -0.87 -24.44
C ALA A 17 -30.66 -1.06 -24.19
N THR A 18 -29.82 -0.62 -25.13
CA THR A 18 -28.41 -0.40 -24.85
C THR A 18 -28.35 0.60 -23.69
N PRO A 19 -27.64 0.28 -22.60
CA PRO A 19 -27.44 1.26 -21.56
C PRO A 19 -26.80 2.50 -22.21
N ALA A 20 -27.34 3.66 -21.92
CA ALA A 20 -26.76 4.93 -22.34
C ALA A 20 -25.30 4.89 -21.86
N VAL A 21 -24.37 5.14 -22.78
CA VAL A 21 -22.97 5.40 -22.46
C VAL A 21 -23.02 6.57 -21.49
N ALA A 22 -22.69 6.34 -20.22
CA ALA A 22 -22.59 7.40 -19.24
C ALA A 22 -21.56 8.41 -19.79
N ASP A 23 -21.98 9.64 -19.88
CA ASP A 23 -21.15 10.78 -20.26
C ASP A 23 -19.83 10.70 -19.48
N GLU A 24 -18.69 11.05 -20.10
CA GLU A 24 -17.31 10.90 -19.60
C GLU A 24 -17.08 11.74 -18.33
N THR A 25 -17.62 11.32 -17.20
CA THR A 25 -17.65 12.13 -15.99
C THR A 25 -17.05 11.42 -14.79
N TRP A 26 -16.31 12.18 -14.01
CA TRP A 26 -15.93 11.82 -12.67
C TRP A 26 -17.17 11.89 -11.75
N PHE A 27 -17.34 10.87 -10.94
CA PHE A 27 -18.29 10.92 -9.83
C PHE A 27 -17.71 11.77 -8.71
N ASP A 28 -18.55 12.50 -8.03
CA ASP A 28 -18.23 13.27 -6.83
C ASP A 28 -18.86 12.67 -5.55
N ASP A 29 -19.67 11.61 -5.72
CA ASP A 29 -20.22 10.78 -4.65
C ASP A 29 -19.69 9.34 -4.74
N TYR A 30 -19.03 8.91 -3.66
CA TYR A 30 -18.44 7.57 -3.59
C TYR A 30 -19.46 6.45 -3.66
N ASP A 31 -20.58 6.58 -2.94
CA ASP A 31 -21.56 5.51 -2.81
C ASP A 31 -22.34 5.32 -4.13
N GLU A 32 -22.61 6.39 -4.87
CA GLU A 32 -23.17 6.35 -6.22
C GLU A 32 -22.19 5.69 -7.20
N ALA A 33 -20.92 6.10 -7.16
CA ALA A 33 -19.89 5.50 -8.01
C ALA A 33 -19.69 4.01 -7.75
N ALA A 34 -19.70 3.60 -6.47
CA ALA A 34 -19.56 2.19 -6.09
C ALA A 34 -20.75 1.34 -6.58
N ALA A 35 -21.97 1.86 -6.47
CA ALA A 35 -23.13 1.20 -7.01
C ALA A 35 -23.05 1.06 -8.54
N PHE A 36 -22.66 2.12 -9.24
CA PHE A 36 -22.46 2.10 -10.69
C PHE A 36 -21.34 1.14 -11.11
N ALA A 37 -20.20 1.13 -10.39
CA ALA A 37 -19.10 0.23 -10.66
C ALA A 37 -19.52 -1.25 -10.55
N LYS A 38 -20.34 -1.60 -9.54
CA LYS A 38 -20.93 -2.96 -9.41
C LYS A 38 -21.79 -3.32 -10.58
N GLU A 39 -22.65 -2.41 -11.03
CA GLU A 39 -23.53 -2.65 -12.18
C GLU A 39 -22.74 -2.85 -13.47
N GLN A 40 -21.65 -2.08 -13.66
CA GLN A 40 -20.78 -2.15 -14.84
C GLN A 40 -19.73 -3.25 -14.77
N GLY A 41 -19.56 -3.93 -13.63
CA GLY A 41 -18.50 -4.90 -13.40
C GLY A 41 -17.09 -4.31 -13.47
N LYS A 42 -16.96 -3.03 -13.10
CA LYS A 42 -15.71 -2.28 -13.08
C LYS A 42 -15.18 -2.10 -11.65
N ASP A 43 -13.90 -1.81 -11.55
CA ASP A 43 -13.26 -1.37 -10.32
C ASP A 43 -13.44 0.16 -10.14
N LEU A 44 -13.03 0.70 -9.00
CA LEU A 44 -13.03 2.13 -8.70
C LEU A 44 -11.60 2.69 -8.75
N LEU A 45 -11.47 3.89 -9.34
CA LEU A 45 -10.33 4.76 -9.12
C LEU A 45 -10.82 5.94 -8.30
N VAL A 46 -10.33 6.07 -7.06
CA VAL A 46 -10.76 7.11 -6.13
C VAL A 46 -9.63 8.10 -5.89
N ASP A 47 -9.79 9.33 -6.35
CA ASP A 47 -8.86 10.43 -6.12
C ASP A 47 -9.29 11.23 -4.87
N PHE A 48 -8.45 11.20 -3.83
CA PHE A 48 -8.55 12.11 -2.70
C PHE A 48 -7.75 13.36 -3.04
N THR A 49 -8.45 14.47 -3.27
CA THR A 49 -7.89 15.67 -3.86
C THR A 49 -8.21 16.94 -3.07
N GLY A 50 -7.52 18.03 -3.39
CA GLY A 50 -7.79 19.38 -2.88
C GLY A 50 -7.71 20.36 -4.03
N SER A 51 -8.83 20.50 -4.75
CA SER A 51 -8.90 21.13 -6.07
C SER A 51 -8.43 22.58 -6.12
N ASP A 52 -8.58 23.34 -5.02
CA ASP A 52 -8.29 24.77 -4.95
C ASP A 52 -6.98 25.14 -4.24
N TRP A 53 -6.29 24.15 -3.63
CA TRP A 53 -5.09 24.45 -2.84
C TRP A 53 -3.93 23.46 -2.99
N CYS A 54 -4.23 22.21 -3.43
CA CYS A 54 -3.20 21.18 -3.51
C CYS A 54 -2.45 21.26 -4.86
N GLY A 55 -1.28 21.88 -4.86
CA GLY A 55 -0.50 22.08 -6.10
C GLY A 55 -0.18 20.78 -6.86
N TRP A 56 0.08 19.66 -6.15
CA TRP A 56 0.31 18.37 -6.78
C TRP A 56 -0.96 17.74 -7.35
N CYS A 57 -2.14 18.03 -6.75
CA CYS A 57 -3.44 17.57 -7.27
C CYS A 57 -3.78 18.30 -8.57
N ILE A 58 -3.62 19.63 -8.57
CA ILE A 58 -3.83 20.48 -9.75
C ILE A 58 -2.90 20.01 -10.88
N ARG A 59 -1.64 19.76 -10.56
CA ARG A 59 -0.66 19.28 -11.53
C ARG A 59 -1.02 17.89 -12.09
N LEU A 60 -1.49 16.96 -11.26
CA LEU A 60 -1.94 15.64 -11.70
C LEU A 60 -3.14 15.75 -12.64
N HIS A 61 -4.09 16.62 -12.32
CA HIS A 61 -5.22 16.90 -13.18
C HIS A 61 -4.75 17.45 -14.54
N ASP A 62 -3.89 18.49 -14.54
CA ASP A 62 -3.45 19.17 -15.74
C ASP A 62 -2.54 18.30 -16.62
N GLU A 63 -1.67 17.49 -16.05
CA GLU A 63 -0.73 16.67 -16.79
C GLU A 63 -1.28 15.30 -17.20
N VAL A 64 -2.34 14.80 -16.52
CA VAL A 64 -2.86 13.45 -16.73
C VAL A 64 -4.37 13.43 -16.92
N PHE A 65 -5.15 13.82 -15.91
CA PHE A 65 -6.56 13.49 -15.84
C PHE A 65 -7.47 14.23 -16.81
N GLN A 66 -7.08 15.42 -17.28
CA GLN A 66 -7.83 16.18 -18.28
C GLN A 66 -7.63 15.68 -19.72
N HIS A 67 -6.72 14.72 -19.96
CA HIS A 67 -6.40 14.26 -21.31
C HIS A 67 -7.31 13.10 -21.76
N ASP A 68 -7.86 13.19 -22.97
CA ASP A 68 -8.76 12.16 -23.54
C ASP A 68 -8.12 10.78 -23.55
N VAL A 69 -6.83 10.67 -23.86
CA VAL A 69 -6.08 9.40 -23.87
C VAL A 69 -6.16 8.70 -22.51
N TRP A 70 -6.03 9.48 -21.42
CA TRP A 70 -6.14 8.93 -20.07
C TRP A 70 -7.58 8.56 -19.73
N MET A 71 -8.53 9.45 -20.01
CA MET A 71 -9.95 9.22 -19.76
C MET A 71 -10.45 7.95 -20.44
N GLU A 72 -10.24 7.83 -21.75
CA GLU A 72 -10.60 6.64 -22.53
C GLU A 72 -9.88 5.36 -22.04
N GLY A 73 -8.63 5.49 -21.64
CA GLY A 73 -7.84 4.37 -21.10
C GLY A 73 -8.35 3.88 -19.75
N ALA A 74 -8.49 4.81 -18.79
CA ALA A 74 -8.87 4.50 -17.41
C ALA A 74 -10.32 3.97 -17.30
N GLN A 75 -11.24 4.55 -18.05
CA GLN A 75 -12.66 4.16 -18.01
C GLN A 75 -12.94 2.76 -18.56
N LYS A 76 -12.00 2.12 -19.27
CA LYS A 76 -12.15 0.71 -19.67
C LYS A 76 -12.31 -0.19 -18.46
N ASP A 77 -11.57 0.10 -17.40
CA ASP A 77 -11.43 -0.74 -16.23
C ASP A 77 -12.02 -0.15 -14.95
N TYR A 78 -12.13 1.18 -14.89
CA TYR A 78 -12.49 1.91 -13.68
C TYR A 78 -13.70 2.84 -13.87
N VAL A 79 -14.46 2.99 -12.79
CA VAL A 79 -15.32 4.15 -12.55
C VAL A 79 -14.49 5.16 -11.76
N LEU A 80 -14.48 6.42 -12.22
CA LEU A 80 -13.64 7.48 -11.69
C LEU A 80 -14.38 8.28 -10.62
N VAL A 81 -13.77 8.49 -9.46
CA VAL A 81 -14.36 9.21 -8.32
C VAL A 81 -13.38 10.24 -7.81
N ALA A 82 -13.81 11.49 -7.72
CA ALA A 82 -13.05 12.60 -7.11
C ALA A 82 -13.66 12.99 -5.77
N LEU A 83 -12.97 12.68 -4.68
CA LEU A 83 -13.35 13.09 -3.33
C LEU A 83 -12.57 14.37 -2.98
N ASP A 84 -13.22 15.52 -3.18
CA ASP A 84 -12.60 16.82 -2.99
C ASP A 84 -12.65 17.29 -1.54
N PHE A 85 -11.56 17.93 -1.10
CA PHE A 85 -11.38 18.55 0.22
C PHE A 85 -10.97 20.01 0.07
N PRO A 86 -11.82 20.87 -0.51
CA PRO A 86 -11.50 22.25 -0.82
C PRO A 86 -11.38 23.11 0.44
N ARG A 87 -10.67 24.24 0.32
CA ARG A 87 -10.58 25.27 1.37
C ARG A 87 -11.53 26.42 1.14
N ASP A 88 -11.84 26.72 -0.11
CA ASP A 88 -12.81 27.76 -0.46
C ASP A 88 -14.23 27.37 -0.07
N GLU A 89 -14.96 28.26 0.59
CA GLU A 89 -16.29 27.99 1.13
C GLU A 89 -17.36 27.80 0.03
N GLU A 90 -17.20 28.44 -1.15
CA GLU A 90 -18.14 28.27 -2.25
C GLU A 90 -17.96 26.90 -2.93
N ILE A 91 -16.73 26.39 -2.97
CA ILE A 91 -16.43 25.05 -3.49
C ILE A 91 -16.86 23.99 -2.49
N LYS A 92 -16.58 24.18 -1.18
CA LYS A 92 -17.05 23.27 -0.11
C LYS A 92 -18.57 23.06 -0.14
N ALA A 93 -19.32 24.14 -0.40
CA ALA A 93 -20.78 24.08 -0.47
C ALA A 93 -21.31 23.21 -1.62
N LYS A 94 -20.45 22.87 -2.60
CA LYS A 94 -20.82 22.03 -3.76
C LYS A 94 -20.42 20.56 -3.57
N VAL A 95 -19.60 20.23 -2.56
CA VAL A 95 -19.22 18.84 -2.28
C VAL A 95 -20.45 18.09 -1.74
N PRO A 96 -20.90 16.99 -2.40
CA PRO A 96 -22.19 16.36 -2.05
C PRO A 96 -22.21 15.79 -0.62
N ASN A 97 -21.18 15.01 -0.25
CA ASN A 97 -21.13 14.28 1.01
C ASN A 97 -19.81 14.50 1.77
N PRO A 98 -19.51 15.72 2.26
CA PRO A 98 -18.20 16.03 2.85
C PRO A 98 -17.88 15.19 4.11
N GLU A 99 -18.88 14.82 4.91
CA GLU A 99 -18.66 13.95 6.07
C GLU A 99 -18.36 12.51 5.66
N ARG A 100 -18.97 12.02 4.58
CA ARG A 100 -18.67 10.73 3.99
C ARG A 100 -17.23 10.70 3.46
N ASN A 101 -16.79 11.75 2.78
CA ASN A 101 -15.43 11.90 2.28
C ASN A 101 -14.40 11.84 3.43
N LYS A 102 -14.66 12.54 4.55
CA LYS A 102 -13.82 12.48 5.76
C LYS A 102 -13.78 11.07 6.38
N ALA A 103 -14.92 10.40 6.44
CA ALA A 103 -14.98 9.02 6.94
C ALA A 103 -14.18 8.06 6.07
N LEU A 104 -14.24 8.19 4.75
CA LEU A 104 -13.44 7.42 3.79
C LEU A 104 -11.96 7.76 3.89
N GLN A 105 -11.60 9.04 4.02
CA GLN A 105 -10.23 9.48 4.28
C GLN A 105 -9.63 8.79 5.50
N ALA A 106 -10.38 8.77 6.60
CA ALA A 106 -9.96 8.10 7.84
C ALA A 106 -9.88 6.58 7.68
N LYS A 107 -10.93 5.97 7.08
CA LYS A 107 -11.00 4.52 6.83
C LYS A 107 -9.78 4.02 6.05
N TYR A 108 -9.39 4.73 5.02
CA TYR A 108 -8.28 4.33 4.14
C TYR A 108 -6.92 4.93 4.53
N GLY A 109 -6.84 5.60 5.68
CA GLY A 109 -5.59 6.16 6.21
C GLY A 109 -4.93 7.17 5.27
N VAL A 110 -5.72 8.01 4.59
CA VAL A 110 -5.22 9.03 3.67
C VAL A 110 -4.70 10.23 4.45
N ARG A 111 -3.38 10.46 4.42
CA ARG A 111 -2.68 11.50 5.18
C ARG A 111 -2.19 12.67 4.35
N GLY A 112 -2.24 12.57 3.03
CA GLY A 112 -1.77 13.60 2.09
C GLY A 112 -2.48 13.53 0.76
N PHE A 113 -2.29 14.56 -0.06
CA PHE A 113 -2.94 14.70 -1.36
C PHE A 113 -1.90 14.99 -2.47
N PRO A 114 -2.13 14.52 -3.72
CA PRO A 114 -3.19 13.58 -4.07
C PRO A 114 -2.91 12.18 -3.53
N THR A 115 -3.96 11.44 -3.20
CA THR A 115 -3.89 9.99 -2.97
C THR A 115 -4.90 9.32 -3.88
N ILE A 116 -4.42 8.46 -4.75
CA ILE A 116 -5.23 7.68 -5.68
C ILE A 116 -5.32 6.25 -5.14
N LEU A 117 -6.53 5.75 -4.96
CA LEU A 117 -6.79 4.37 -4.58
C LEU A 117 -7.42 3.63 -5.73
N LEU A 118 -6.86 2.48 -6.08
CA LEU A 118 -7.49 1.50 -6.96
C LEU A 118 -8.14 0.45 -6.07
N MET A 119 -9.45 0.25 -6.23
CA MET A 119 -10.19 -0.65 -5.37
C MET A 119 -11.32 -1.37 -6.10
N THR A 120 -11.75 -2.50 -5.54
CA THR A 120 -12.95 -3.17 -6.03
C THR A 120 -14.20 -2.31 -5.79
N ALA A 121 -15.28 -2.60 -6.49
CA ALA A 121 -16.57 -1.94 -6.26
C ALA A 121 -17.11 -2.14 -4.82
N ASP A 122 -16.58 -3.12 -4.08
CA ASP A 122 -16.87 -3.34 -2.65
C ASP A 122 -15.99 -2.52 -1.71
N GLY A 123 -15.07 -1.71 -2.26
CA GLY A 123 -14.21 -0.81 -1.51
C GLY A 123 -12.96 -1.47 -0.92
N GLU A 124 -12.49 -2.57 -1.50
CA GLU A 124 -11.25 -3.25 -1.11
C GLU A 124 -10.10 -2.73 -1.95
N VAL A 125 -9.12 -2.11 -1.30
CA VAL A 125 -8.00 -1.46 -1.96
C VAL A 125 -7.00 -2.51 -2.43
N PHE A 126 -6.61 -2.47 -3.71
CA PHE A 126 -5.57 -3.31 -4.28
C PHE A 126 -4.38 -2.50 -4.84
N GLY A 127 -4.52 -1.18 -4.99
CA GLY A 127 -3.45 -0.30 -5.42
C GLY A 127 -3.55 1.07 -4.75
N ARG A 128 -2.39 1.69 -4.47
CA ARG A 128 -2.29 3.04 -3.94
C ARG A 128 -1.17 3.78 -4.66
N THR A 129 -1.45 5.00 -5.08
CA THR A 129 -0.47 5.88 -5.72
C THR A 129 -0.81 7.35 -5.44
N GLY A 130 -0.13 8.26 -6.12
CA GLY A 130 -0.31 9.69 -6.10
C GLY A 130 0.15 10.29 -7.41
N TYR A 131 0.73 11.49 -7.39
CA TYR A 131 1.31 12.11 -8.58
C TYR A 131 2.50 11.28 -9.08
N GLN A 132 2.48 10.99 -10.41
CA GLN A 132 3.59 10.40 -11.16
C GLN A 132 3.87 11.26 -12.38
N ALA A 133 5.14 11.62 -12.58
CA ALA A 133 5.54 12.38 -13.76
C ALA A 133 5.56 11.52 -15.03
N GLY A 134 5.26 12.12 -16.17
CA GLY A 134 5.43 11.46 -17.47
C GLY A 134 4.20 11.47 -18.36
N GLY A 135 3.11 12.09 -17.91
CA GLY A 135 1.91 12.29 -18.71
C GLY A 135 0.95 11.09 -18.69
N PRO A 136 -0.13 11.17 -19.49
CA PRO A 136 -1.27 10.25 -19.40
C PRO A 136 -0.91 8.80 -19.77
N GLU A 137 -0.09 8.56 -20.78
CA GLU A 137 0.28 7.22 -21.21
C GLU A 137 1.09 6.48 -20.13
N LYS A 138 2.10 7.15 -19.55
CA LYS A 138 2.90 6.55 -18.47
C LYS A 138 2.09 6.33 -17.20
N TYR A 139 1.11 7.19 -16.95
CA TYR A 139 0.22 6.99 -15.81
C TYR A 139 -0.69 5.77 -16.01
N LEU A 140 -1.17 5.52 -17.24
CA LEU A 140 -1.91 4.30 -17.59
C LEU A 140 -1.04 3.04 -17.45
N GLU A 141 0.22 3.08 -17.86
CA GLU A 141 1.18 1.97 -17.66
C GLU A 141 1.35 1.70 -16.16
N HIS A 142 1.59 2.73 -15.37
CA HIS A 142 1.69 2.62 -13.91
C HIS A 142 0.42 2.04 -13.25
N MET A 143 -0.76 2.46 -13.70
CA MET A 143 -2.02 1.89 -13.22
C MET A 143 -2.18 0.41 -13.60
N ALA A 144 -1.71 0.01 -14.79
CA ALA A 144 -1.74 -1.40 -15.21
C ALA A 144 -0.83 -2.28 -14.33
N GLU A 145 0.35 -1.76 -13.93
CA GLU A 145 1.23 -2.42 -12.96
C GLU A 145 0.53 -2.61 -11.60
N LEU A 146 -0.10 -1.55 -11.08
CA LEU A 146 -0.84 -1.60 -9.81
C LEU A 146 -2.03 -2.56 -9.87
N ARG A 147 -2.62 -2.76 -11.05
CA ARG A 147 -3.74 -3.69 -11.24
C ARG A 147 -3.38 -5.16 -11.00
N ALA A 148 -2.11 -5.51 -11.10
CA ALA A 148 -1.65 -6.85 -10.71
C ALA A 148 -1.98 -7.15 -9.24
N GLY A 149 -1.98 -6.14 -8.36
CA GLY A 149 -2.41 -6.26 -6.97
C GLY A 149 -3.84 -6.75 -6.78
N ARG A 150 -4.72 -6.57 -7.79
CA ARG A 150 -6.10 -7.10 -7.72
C ARG A 150 -6.14 -8.63 -7.69
N GLN A 151 -5.30 -9.29 -8.48
CA GLN A 151 -5.22 -10.75 -8.47
C GLN A 151 -4.68 -11.25 -7.13
N GLN A 152 -3.68 -10.57 -6.58
CA GLN A 152 -3.12 -10.88 -5.27
C GLN A 152 -4.17 -10.68 -4.15
N LEU A 153 -4.96 -9.61 -4.22
CA LEU A 153 -6.07 -9.39 -3.27
C LEU A 153 -7.09 -10.53 -3.33
N MET A 154 -7.51 -10.95 -4.53
CA MET A 154 -8.47 -12.04 -4.69
C MET A 154 -7.91 -13.37 -4.18
N ALA A 155 -6.64 -13.66 -4.47
CA ALA A 155 -5.96 -14.85 -3.96
C ALA A 155 -5.85 -14.82 -2.42
N ALA A 156 -5.45 -13.67 -1.87
CA ALA A 156 -5.34 -13.49 -0.42
C ALA A 156 -6.69 -13.72 0.30
N LYS A 157 -7.77 -13.19 -0.26
CA LYS A 157 -9.12 -13.40 0.30
C LYS A 157 -9.55 -14.85 0.23
N ALA A 158 -9.36 -15.52 -0.90
CA ALA A 158 -9.70 -16.93 -1.03
C ALA A 158 -8.94 -17.79 0.00
N ILE A 159 -7.65 -17.52 0.21
CA ILE A 159 -6.85 -18.19 1.25
C ILE A 159 -7.40 -17.90 2.65
N ALA A 160 -7.77 -16.65 2.94
CA ALA A 160 -8.32 -16.28 4.24
C ALA A 160 -9.66 -16.96 4.53
N ASP A 161 -10.55 -16.99 3.52
CA ASP A 161 -11.86 -17.64 3.63
C ASP A 161 -11.71 -19.16 3.81
N ASP A 162 -10.87 -19.82 3.01
CA ASP A 162 -10.56 -21.24 3.12
C ASP A 162 -9.91 -21.57 4.46
N PHE A 163 -9.04 -20.70 4.99
CA PHE A 163 -8.40 -20.88 6.30
C PHE A 163 -9.43 -20.79 7.44
N ALA A 164 -10.35 -19.85 7.34
CA ALA A 164 -11.44 -19.72 8.31
C ALA A 164 -12.38 -20.94 8.31
N ALA A 165 -12.56 -21.58 7.16
CA ALA A 165 -13.38 -22.78 7.00
C ALA A 165 -12.63 -24.09 7.30
N ALA A 166 -11.29 -24.07 7.44
CA ALA A 166 -10.48 -25.26 7.63
C ALA A 166 -10.73 -25.91 9.01
N GLU A 167 -11.05 -27.21 9.02
CA GLU A 167 -11.34 -27.98 10.24
C GLU A 167 -10.09 -28.71 10.77
N ASP A 168 -9.06 -28.92 9.94
CA ASP A 168 -7.86 -29.69 10.28
C ASP A 168 -6.56 -28.92 10.03
N ASP A 169 -5.52 -29.29 10.80
CA ASP A 169 -4.22 -28.63 10.73
C ASP A 169 -3.45 -28.91 9.42
N VAL A 170 -3.71 -30.03 8.74
CA VAL A 170 -3.03 -30.33 7.45
C VAL A 170 -3.47 -29.32 6.40
N THR A 171 -4.78 -29.02 6.37
CA THR A 171 -5.33 -27.97 5.49
C THR A 171 -4.79 -26.60 5.89
N ARG A 172 -4.76 -26.25 7.18
CA ARG A 172 -4.19 -24.98 7.67
C ARG A 172 -2.73 -24.81 7.32
N TRP A 173 -1.91 -25.86 7.39
CA TRP A 173 -0.50 -25.80 6.98
C TRP A 173 -0.32 -25.54 5.47
N LYS A 174 -1.18 -26.10 4.61
CA LYS A 174 -1.17 -25.80 3.17
C LYS A 174 -1.52 -24.34 2.90
N LEU A 175 -2.54 -23.83 3.59
CA LEU A 175 -2.98 -22.44 3.44
C LEU A 175 -1.96 -21.46 4.01
N TRP A 176 -1.30 -21.80 5.14
CA TRP A 176 -0.15 -21.04 5.64
C TRP A 176 0.96 -20.94 4.59
N LEU A 177 1.31 -22.06 3.94
CA LEU A 177 2.36 -22.04 2.92
C LEU A 177 1.98 -21.11 1.75
N ALA A 178 0.75 -21.19 1.26
CA ALA A 178 0.26 -20.30 0.20
C ALA A 178 0.24 -18.82 0.64
N ALA A 179 -0.16 -18.56 1.89
CA ALA A 179 -0.20 -17.21 2.44
C ALA A 179 1.20 -16.61 2.62
N ILE A 180 2.15 -17.38 3.13
CA ILE A 180 3.50 -16.89 3.39
C ILE A 180 4.28 -16.61 2.08
N GLU A 181 4.04 -17.38 1.02
CA GLU A 181 4.60 -17.12 -0.30
C GLU A 181 4.12 -15.77 -0.86
N ILE A 182 2.82 -15.45 -0.73
CA ILE A 182 2.28 -14.14 -1.11
C ILE A 182 2.93 -13.01 -0.26
N TYR A 183 3.12 -13.23 1.04
CA TYR A 183 3.76 -12.24 1.91
C TYR A 183 5.20 -11.95 1.53
N GLU A 184 5.96 -12.99 1.16
CA GLU A 184 7.37 -12.86 0.78
C GLU A 184 7.59 -12.16 -0.55
N GLU A 185 6.63 -12.29 -1.49
CA GLU A 185 6.68 -11.66 -2.81
C GLU A 185 6.08 -10.25 -2.83
N ALA A 186 5.25 -9.91 -1.84
CA ALA A 186 4.54 -8.64 -1.80
C ALA A 186 5.47 -7.48 -1.44
N THR A 187 5.19 -6.32 -2.04
CA THR A 187 5.78 -5.06 -1.59
C THR A 187 5.32 -4.73 -0.17
N ALA A 188 6.23 -4.23 0.66
CA ALA A 188 5.91 -3.81 2.02
C ALA A 188 4.72 -2.83 2.05
N GLY A 189 3.77 -3.08 2.95
CA GLY A 189 2.56 -2.29 3.07
C GLY A 189 1.52 -2.53 1.96
N ALA A 190 1.65 -3.58 1.15
CA ALA A 190 0.64 -3.91 0.14
C ALA A 190 -0.75 -4.04 0.78
N PRO A 191 -1.80 -3.39 0.20
CA PRO A 191 -3.10 -3.25 0.87
C PRO A 191 -3.82 -4.56 1.19
N PHE A 192 -3.49 -5.64 0.51
CA PHE A 192 -4.12 -6.96 0.67
C PHE A 192 -3.48 -7.82 1.78
N LEU A 193 -2.28 -7.51 2.23
CA LEU A 193 -1.56 -8.29 3.24
C LEU A 193 -2.34 -8.49 4.56
N PRO A 194 -3.05 -7.47 5.09
CA PRO A 194 -3.86 -7.67 6.30
C PRO A 194 -4.93 -8.77 6.18
N SER A 195 -5.39 -9.09 4.98
CA SER A 195 -6.35 -10.19 4.76
C SER A 195 -5.74 -11.56 5.09
N LEU A 196 -4.42 -11.69 5.00
CA LEU A 196 -3.68 -12.93 5.27
C LEU A 196 -3.15 -13.03 6.71
N ASP A 197 -3.48 -12.09 7.61
CA ASP A 197 -2.93 -12.09 8.97
C ASP A 197 -3.16 -13.40 9.71
N ALA A 198 -4.40 -13.91 9.74
CA ALA A 198 -4.74 -15.14 10.41
C ALA A 198 -4.03 -16.39 9.85
N PRO A 199 -4.06 -16.66 8.52
CA PRO A 199 -3.32 -17.79 7.97
C PRO A 199 -1.80 -17.67 8.17
N VAL A 200 -1.20 -16.48 8.03
CA VAL A 200 0.24 -16.29 8.22
C VAL A 200 0.65 -16.50 9.67
N ARG A 201 -0.09 -15.95 10.64
CA ARG A 201 0.22 -16.08 12.07
C ARG A 201 -0.04 -17.48 12.63
N PHE A 202 -0.69 -18.37 11.91
CA PHE A 202 -0.94 -19.75 12.33
C PHE A 202 0.33 -20.47 12.79
N ALA A 203 1.45 -20.29 12.06
CA ALA A 203 2.71 -20.96 12.40
C ALA A 203 3.34 -20.45 13.70
N LEU A 204 2.98 -19.27 14.20
CA LEU A 204 3.50 -18.76 15.48
C LEU A 204 3.12 -19.66 16.67
N THR A 205 1.97 -20.32 16.59
CA THR A 205 1.47 -21.24 17.62
C THR A 205 1.63 -22.70 17.22
N ALA A 206 1.44 -23.04 15.94
CA ALA A 206 1.51 -24.42 15.45
C ALA A 206 2.96 -24.96 15.33
N ASP A 207 3.95 -24.07 15.30
CA ASP A 207 5.40 -24.37 15.36
C ASP A 207 6.05 -23.55 16.49
N ALA A 208 5.47 -23.59 17.69
CA ALA A 208 5.82 -22.69 18.79
C ALA A 208 7.29 -22.78 19.22
N ASP A 209 7.90 -23.97 19.13
CA ASP A 209 9.31 -24.24 19.40
C ASP A 209 10.24 -24.03 18.19
N ASN A 210 9.67 -23.58 17.06
CA ASN A 210 10.35 -23.37 15.78
C ASN A 210 11.09 -24.61 15.22
N ALA A 211 10.61 -25.81 15.56
CA ALA A 211 11.24 -27.06 15.14
C ALA A 211 11.23 -27.26 13.62
N LYS A 212 10.28 -26.66 12.92
CA LYS A 212 10.15 -26.67 11.45
C LYS A 212 10.72 -25.42 10.79
N GLY A 213 11.12 -24.40 11.55
CA GLY A 213 11.53 -23.10 11.04
C GLY A 213 10.38 -22.21 10.55
N SER A 214 9.12 -22.68 10.65
CA SER A 214 7.96 -21.94 10.13
C SER A 214 7.66 -20.69 10.93
N LYS A 215 7.86 -20.74 12.25
CA LYS A 215 7.72 -19.57 13.13
C LYS A 215 8.71 -18.47 12.76
N ALA A 216 9.99 -18.81 12.57
CA ALA A 216 11.01 -17.84 12.16
C ALA A 216 10.71 -17.25 10.79
N ARG A 217 10.29 -18.08 9.81
CA ARG A 217 9.87 -17.63 8.49
C ARG A 217 8.72 -16.64 8.55
N THR A 218 7.71 -16.93 9.40
CA THR A 218 6.56 -16.05 9.62
C THR A 218 6.98 -14.70 10.21
N VAL A 219 7.78 -14.72 11.30
CA VAL A 219 8.25 -13.47 11.94
C VAL A 219 9.05 -12.61 10.94
N LEU A 220 9.96 -13.22 10.18
CA LEU A 220 10.73 -12.48 9.16
C LEU A 220 9.84 -11.87 8.08
N ALA A 221 8.81 -12.58 7.61
CA ALA A 221 7.88 -12.06 6.62
C ALA A 221 7.04 -10.89 7.17
N LEU A 222 6.56 -10.99 8.41
CA LEU A 222 5.84 -9.91 9.09
C LEU A 222 6.73 -8.66 9.26
N LEU A 223 7.99 -8.83 9.61
CA LEU A 223 8.96 -7.74 9.72
C LEU A 223 9.17 -7.05 8.36
N LYS A 224 9.46 -7.81 7.32
CA LYS A 224 9.68 -7.29 5.95
C LYS A 224 8.45 -6.57 5.39
N SER A 225 7.26 -7.04 5.72
CA SER A 225 6.01 -6.43 5.24
C SER A 225 5.64 -5.12 5.95
N GLY A 226 6.29 -4.79 7.06
CA GLY A 226 5.95 -3.65 7.92
C GLY A 226 4.68 -3.87 8.77
N LEU A 227 4.20 -5.11 8.89
CA LEU A 227 3.01 -5.49 9.66
C LEU A 227 3.33 -6.19 10.99
N ALA A 228 4.61 -6.23 11.37
CA ALA A 228 5.05 -6.80 12.64
C ALA A 228 4.49 -6.00 13.83
N THR A 229 4.00 -6.72 14.81
CA THR A 229 3.60 -6.18 16.12
C THR A 229 4.80 -6.08 17.06
N GLU A 230 4.62 -5.45 18.24
CA GLU A 230 5.66 -5.43 19.26
C GLU A 230 6.05 -6.86 19.74
N ASP A 231 5.09 -7.78 19.80
CA ASP A 231 5.35 -9.18 20.12
C ASP A 231 6.19 -9.87 19.04
N ASP A 232 5.95 -9.55 17.75
CA ASP A 232 6.75 -10.09 16.65
C ASP A 232 8.18 -9.54 16.70
N LEU A 233 8.37 -8.26 17.04
CA LEU A 233 9.68 -7.66 17.25
C LEU A 233 10.43 -8.31 18.41
N ALA A 234 9.74 -8.62 19.51
CA ALA A 234 10.33 -9.34 20.63
C ALA A 234 10.75 -10.77 20.24
N MET A 235 9.87 -11.50 19.53
CA MET A 235 10.18 -12.83 19.01
C MET A 235 11.39 -12.85 18.07
N ALA A 236 11.61 -11.81 17.28
CA ALA A 236 12.75 -11.69 16.39
C ALA A 236 14.09 -11.77 17.16
N GLY A 237 14.17 -11.10 18.32
CA GLY A 237 15.35 -11.14 19.19
C GLY A 237 15.69 -12.53 19.72
N ASP A 238 14.66 -13.33 20.02
CA ASP A 238 14.82 -14.70 20.50
C ASP A 238 15.15 -15.70 19.36
N LEU A 239 14.56 -15.49 18.17
CA LEU A 239 14.70 -16.37 17.02
C LEU A 239 16.01 -16.13 16.24
N ASP A 240 16.49 -14.88 16.22
CA ASP A 240 17.66 -14.47 15.46
C ASP A 240 18.63 -13.58 16.27
N PRO A 241 19.09 -14.02 17.47
CA PRO A 241 19.88 -13.18 18.37
C PRO A 241 21.24 -12.74 17.79
N LYS A 242 21.72 -13.42 16.72
CA LYS A 242 22.97 -13.13 16.04
C LYS A 242 22.76 -12.44 14.69
N ASN A 243 21.55 -12.12 14.34
CA ASN A 243 21.17 -11.55 13.04
C ASN A 243 21.59 -12.42 11.83
N GLU A 244 21.53 -13.74 11.96
CA GLU A 244 21.89 -14.65 10.86
C GLU A 244 20.84 -14.63 9.73
N LEU A 245 19.57 -14.39 10.08
CA LEU A 245 18.45 -14.29 9.15
C LEU A 245 18.14 -12.83 8.73
N GLY A 246 18.77 -11.83 9.35
CA GLY A 246 18.53 -10.42 9.09
C GLY A 246 17.30 -9.84 9.80
N MET A 247 16.74 -10.53 10.80
CA MET A 247 15.55 -10.02 11.51
C MET A 247 15.86 -8.76 12.30
N MET A 248 17.08 -8.64 12.85
CA MET A 248 17.46 -7.48 13.65
C MET A 248 17.61 -6.21 12.84
N ASP A 249 17.86 -6.30 11.54
CA ASP A 249 17.85 -5.19 10.62
C ASP A 249 16.47 -4.49 10.62
N PHE A 250 15.40 -5.26 10.52
CA PHE A 250 14.00 -4.76 10.54
C PHE A 250 13.57 -4.33 11.95
N VAL A 251 14.10 -4.93 13.00
CA VAL A 251 13.91 -4.44 14.39
C VAL A 251 14.47 -3.02 14.53
N ALA A 252 15.67 -2.77 13.99
CA ALA A 252 16.23 -1.42 13.97
C ALA A 252 15.35 -0.45 13.16
N GLU A 253 14.88 -0.84 11.97
CA GLU A 253 13.98 -0.04 11.14
C GLU A 253 12.68 0.31 11.88
N ALA A 254 12.06 -0.66 12.54
CA ALA A 254 10.85 -0.44 13.32
C ALA A 254 11.07 0.60 14.44
N LYS A 255 12.23 0.57 15.11
CA LYS A 255 12.58 1.60 16.12
C LYS A 255 12.72 2.99 15.51
N PHE A 256 13.25 3.11 14.29
CA PHE A 256 13.34 4.37 13.57
C PHE A 256 11.97 4.91 13.14
N SER A 257 11.02 4.04 12.78
CA SER A 257 9.69 4.43 12.30
C SER A 257 8.81 5.09 13.35
N VAL A 258 9.05 4.82 14.64
CA VAL A 258 8.26 5.35 15.76
C VAL A 258 8.91 6.54 16.47
N VAL A 259 10.04 7.06 15.96
CA VAL A 259 10.73 8.20 16.56
C VAL A 259 9.87 9.46 16.49
N ASN A 260 9.58 10.02 17.67
CA ASN A 260 8.77 11.23 17.83
C ASN A 260 9.31 12.17 18.95
N SER A 261 10.43 11.80 19.58
CA SER A 261 11.09 12.55 20.65
C SER A 261 12.59 12.23 20.69
N ASP A 262 13.36 13.05 21.42
CA ASP A 262 14.80 12.81 21.63
C ASP A 262 15.06 11.47 22.33
N GLU A 263 14.19 11.07 23.25
CA GLU A 263 14.28 9.80 23.97
C GLU A 263 14.15 8.62 23.01
N THR A 264 13.11 8.62 22.17
CA THR A 264 12.89 7.56 21.19
C THR A 264 13.95 7.57 20.09
N ALA A 265 14.48 8.75 19.71
CA ALA A 265 15.59 8.83 18.78
C ALA A 265 16.86 8.19 19.35
N ARG A 266 17.24 8.49 20.61
CA ARG A 266 18.40 7.87 21.27
C ARG A 266 18.23 6.36 21.45
N ALA A 267 17.02 5.88 21.74
CA ALA A 267 16.73 4.44 21.78
C ALA A 267 16.93 3.77 20.41
N ALA A 268 16.47 4.41 19.34
CA ALA A 268 16.69 3.92 17.97
C ALA A 268 18.17 3.92 17.58
N LEU A 269 18.95 4.94 17.96
CA LEU A 269 20.41 4.97 17.75
C LEU A 269 21.14 3.85 18.51
N ALA A 270 20.74 3.56 19.75
CA ALA A 270 21.31 2.46 20.52
C ALA A 270 21.03 1.09 19.86
N GLU A 271 19.82 0.92 19.33
CA GLU A 271 19.47 -0.31 18.57
C GLU A 271 20.27 -0.40 17.26
N LEU A 272 20.42 0.69 16.52
CA LEU A 272 21.28 0.76 15.33
C LEU A 272 22.70 0.32 15.63
N ASP A 273 23.30 0.80 16.76
CA ASP A 273 24.62 0.39 17.19
C ASP A 273 24.72 -1.09 17.51
N ARG A 274 23.69 -1.64 18.16
CA ARG A 274 23.60 -3.05 18.50
C ARG A 274 23.56 -3.90 17.23
N VAL A 275 22.72 -3.56 16.27
CA VAL A 275 22.58 -4.31 15.00
C VAL A 275 23.83 -4.15 14.14
N HIS A 276 24.45 -2.97 14.13
CA HIS A 276 25.73 -2.77 13.45
C HIS A 276 26.83 -3.71 13.98
N ALA A 277 26.87 -3.94 15.30
CA ALA A 277 27.84 -4.85 15.91
C ALA A 277 27.55 -6.34 15.56
N LEU A 278 26.30 -6.70 15.30
CA LEU A 278 25.90 -8.04 14.80
C LEU A 278 26.18 -8.21 13.30
N GLY A 279 26.25 -7.12 12.55
CA GLY A 279 26.38 -7.09 11.09
C GLY A 279 25.04 -7.09 10.37
N PHE A 280 24.75 -6.01 9.68
CA PHE A 280 23.57 -5.91 8.82
C PHE A 280 23.60 -6.90 7.68
N LYS A 281 22.46 -7.49 7.34
CA LYS A 281 22.28 -8.35 6.16
C LYS A 281 21.79 -7.53 4.96
N ASP A 282 20.95 -6.51 5.22
CA ASP A 282 20.47 -5.57 4.22
C ASP A 282 21.34 -4.30 4.25
N GLN A 283 22.22 -4.17 3.24
CA GLN A 283 23.15 -3.04 3.15
C GLN A 283 22.46 -1.73 2.76
N GLU A 284 21.39 -1.78 1.98
CA GLU A 284 20.61 -0.59 1.62
C GLU A 284 19.88 -0.04 2.86
N LEU A 285 19.27 -0.92 3.63
CA LEU A 285 18.65 -0.55 4.90
C LEU A 285 19.71 -0.01 5.88
N ALA A 286 20.87 -0.64 5.99
CA ALA A 286 21.97 -0.16 6.82
C ALA A 286 22.42 1.24 6.43
N PHE A 287 22.58 1.52 5.12
CA PHE A 287 22.89 2.85 4.63
C PHE A 287 21.82 3.86 5.05
N ARG A 288 20.56 3.59 4.75
CA ARG A 288 19.42 4.47 5.02
C ARG A 288 19.29 4.83 6.50
N LEU A 289 19.41 3.83 7.39
CA LEU A 289 19.33 4.08 8.84
C LEU A 289 20.51 4.90 9.37
N ASN A 290 21.75 4.60 8.94
CA ASN A 290 22.91 5.39 9.35
C ASN A 290 22.86 6.83 8.80
N PHE A 291 22.41 7.03 7.55
CA PHE A 291 22.20 8.34 6.96
C PHE A 291 21.16 9.16 7.74
N GLN A 292 20.03 8.54 8.09
CA GLN A 292 19.00 9.20 8.89
C GLN A 292 19.50 9.51 10.30
N ALA A 293 20.25 8.61 10.93
CA ALA A 293 20.88 8.82 12.23
C ALA A 293 21.84 10.02 12.21
N ALA A 294 22.70 10.13 11.19
CA ALA A 294 23.59 11.27 11.01
C ALA A 294 22.82 12.60 10.89
N ARG A 295 21.72 12.61 10.14
CA ARG A 295 20.85 13.80 10.02
C ARG A 295 20.20 14.19 11.35
N TRP A 296 19.73 13.23 12.15
CA TRP A 296 19.17 13.55 13.48
C TRP A 296 20.22 14.14 14.40
N CYS A 297 21.44 13.59 14.40
CA CYS A 297 22.54 14.09 15.21
C CYS A 297 23.05 15.46 14.74
N ALA A 298 23.02 15.75 13.45
CA ALA A 298 23.35 17.07 12.89
C ALA A 298 22.28 18.14 13.18
N GLY A 299 21.04 17.74 13.43
CA GLY A 299 19.89 18.61 13.64
C GLY A 299 19.34 18.53 15.07
N PRO A 300 18.18 17.81 15.29
CA PRO A 300 17.48 17.88 16.57
C PRO A 300 18.32 17.46 17.79
N LEU A 301 19.17 16.45 17.66
CA LEU A 301 19.95 15.91 18.78
C LEU A 301 21.22 16.70 19.10
N ALA A 302 21.70 17.50 18.13
CA ALA A 302 22.92 18.34 18.26
C ALA A 302 24.14 17.59 18.85
N ASP A 303 24.41 16.38 18.32
CA ASP A 303 25.49 15.48 18.79
C ASP A 303 26.51 15.28 17.67
N ASP A 304 27.56 16.12 17.68
CA ASP A 304 28.57 16.14 16.62
C ASP A 304 29.40 14.86 16.55
N GLU A 305 29.66 14.20 17.68
CA GLU A 305 30.41 12.93 17.69
C GLU A 305 29.59 11.81 17.06
N ALA A 306 28.34 11.67 17.46
CA ALA A 306 27.43 10.69 16.88
C ALA A 306 27.13 10.99 15.40
N LYS A 307 27.01 12.26 15.00
CA LYS A 307 26.88 12.68 13.61
C LYS A 307 28.00 12.13 12.74
N VAL A 308 29.24 12.37 13.11
CA VAL A 308 30.44 11.91 12.40
C VAL A 308 30.47 10.37 12.33
N LYS A 309 30.18 9.69 13.45
CA LYS A 309 30.12 8.23 13.54
C LYS A 309 29.16 7.63 12.52
N TYR A 310 27.90 8.09 12.51
CA TYR A 310 26.89 7.52 11.61
C TYR A 310 27.11 7.94 10.16
N ALA A 311 27.60 9.17 9.92
CA ALA A 311 27.95 9.61 8.57
C ALA A 311 29.10 8.76 7.99
N THR A 312 30.13 8.45 8.79
CA THR A 312 31.24 7.59 8.37
C THR A 312 30.75 6.18 8.00
N ARG A 313 29.89 5.57 8.85
CA ARG A 313 29.30 4.26 8.57
C ARG A 313 28.47 4.25 7.29
N ALA A 314 27.60 5.24 7.09
CA ALA A 314 26.81 5.36 5.87
C ALA A 314 27.73 5.49 4.63
N LYS A 315 28.79 6.30 4.73
CA LYS A 315 29.74 6.50 3.64
C LYS A 315 30.53 5.22 3.31
N GLU A 316 30.91 4.42 4.30
CA GLU A 316 31.60 3.14 4.11
C GLU A 316 30.71 2.10 3.40
N ILE A 317 29.39 2.12 3.67
CA ILE A 317 28.42 1.27 2.98
C ILE A 317 28.25 1.75 1.53
N GLY A 318 28.15 3.06 1.31
CA GLY A 318 27.98 3.69 -0.01
C GLY A 318 26.54 3.72 -0.50
N SER A 319 26.28 4.58 -1.50
CA SER A 319 24.99 4.71 -2.20
C SER A 319 25.21 5.29 -3.58
N GLU A 320 24.31 5.02 -4.51
CA GLU A 320 24.26 5.66 -5.84
C GLU A 320 23.68 7.10 -5.78
N ASP A 321 23.16 7.52 -4.62
CA ASP A 321 22.65 8.89 -4.41
C ASP A 321 23.79 9.88 -4.17
N ASP A 322 24.23 10.55 -5.22
CA ASP A 322 25.28 11.59 -5.18
C ASP A 322 24.97 12.71 -4.19
N GLN A 323 23.70 13.06 -3.96
CA GLN A 323 23.31 14.12 -3.05
C GLN A 323 23.47 13.68 -1.60
N ALA A 324 23.03 12.45 -1.29
CA ALA A 324 23.25 11.85 0.00
C ALA A 324 24.75 11.74 0.33
N MET A 325 25.57 11.27 -0.63
CA MET A 325 27.01 11.15 -0.45
C MET A 325 27.70 12.49 -0.19
N LYS A 326 27.34 13.56 -0.91
CA LYS A 326 27.85 14.94 -0.65
C LYS A 326 27.44 15.46 0.73
N MET A 327 26.23 15.13 1.20
CA MET A 327 25.79 15.52 2.54
C MET A 327 26.59 14.79 3.62
N LEU A 328 26.90 13.50 3.43
CA LEU A 328 27.76 12.75 4.34
C LEU A 328 29.18 13.35 4.43
N ASP A 329 29.75 13.77 3.28
CA ASP A 329 31.05 14.45 3.28
C ASP A 329 31.02 15.75 4.14
N ALA A 330 29.94 16.51 4.03
CA ALA A 330 29.77 17.72 4.84
C ALA A 330 29.57 17.45 6.35
N PHE A 331 29.07 16.26 6.72
CA PHE A 331 28.91 15.86 8.12
C PHE A 331 30.22 15.38 8.76
N ILE A 332 31.10 14.80 7.95
CA ILE A 332 32.39 14.25 8.40
C ILE A 332 33.45 15.36 8.51
N GLY A 333 33.37 16.40 7.67
CA GLY A 333 34.26 17.57 7.65
C GLY A 333 35.29 17.49 6.56
#